data_863590323ba19012883409a70ff81072
#
_entry.id   863590323ba19012883409a70ff81072
#
_cell.length_a   1.000
_cell.length_b   1.000
_cell.length_c   1.000
_cell.angle_alpha   90.00
_cell.angle_beta   90.00
_cell.angle_gamma   90.00
#
_symmetry.space_group_name_H-M   'P 1'
#
loop_
_entity.id
_entity.type
_entity.pdbx_description
1 polymer ?
#
loop_
_entity_poly.entity_id
_entity_poly.type
_entity_poly.pdbx_seq_one_letter_code
_entity_poly.pdbx_strand_id
1 'polypeptide(L)'
;MAQPVIRGKRILLVDDESSVRGAFRMMLEIDEHTVTEANNGAEALDLFTKGQFDLVITDFEMPVMKGNELAVRIKRLAPAHPILMITAYGKELGDSENPVDAILNKPFTLDQLSRAIAKLLPAEN
;
A
#
# COMPACT_ATOMS: atom_id res chain seq x y z
N MET A 1 18.17 17.32 8.91
CA MET A 1 18.51 15.90 8.80
C MET A 1 17.52 15.18 7.91
N ALA A 2 18.02 14.37 7.02
CA ALA A 2 17.14 13.54 6.19
C ALA A 2 16.49 12.47 7.05
N GLN A 3 15.22 12.17 6.75
CA GLN A 3 14.56 11.03 7.38
C GLN A 3 15.22 9.73 6.92
N PRO A 4 15.37 8.76 7.80
CA PRO A 4 15.87 7.44 7.38
C PRO A 4 14.93 6.84 6.34
N VAL A 5 15.50 6.23 5.33
CA VAL A 5 14.74 5.49 4.32
C VAL A 5 14.59 4.05 4.81
N ILE A 6 13.36 3.56 4.83
CA ILE A 6 13.10 2.16 5.15
C ILE A 6 13.37 1.34 3.91
N ARG A 7 14.15 0.29 4.02
CA ARG A 7 14.56 -0.55 2.89
C ARG A 7 14.25 -2.01 3.12
N GLY A 8 14.14 -2.74 2.02
CA GLY A 8 14.14 -4.20 2.06
C GLY A 8 12.89 -4.83 2.64
N LYS A 9 11.73 -4.18 2.53
CA LYS A 9 10.48 -4.72 3.03
C LYS A 9 9.73 -5.49 1.95
N ARG A 10 8.88 -6.40 2.38
CA ARG A 10 8.03 -7.18 1.48
C ARG A 10 6.69 -6.48 1.36
N ILE A 11 6.35 -6.05 0.16
CA ILE A 11 5.18 -5.22 -0.09
C ILE A 11 4.24 -5.91 -1.05
N LEU A 12 2.96 -5.96 -0.70
CA LEU A 12 1.90 -6.38 -1.60
C LEU A 12 1.30 -5.13 -2.22
N LEU A 13 1.44 -4.98 -3.52
CA LEU A 13 1.00 -3.81 -4.27
C LEU A 13 -0.21 -4.15 -5.12
N VAL A 14 -1.31 -3.47 -4.87
CA VAL A 14 -2.61 -3.76 -5.48
C VAL A 14 -3.09 -2.59 -6.32
N ASP A 15 -3.24 -2.81 -7.62
CA ASP A 15 -3.75 -1.81 -8.56
C ASP A 15 -4.22 -2.56 -9.79
N ASP A 16 -5.38 -2.17 -10.33
CA ASP A 16 -5.94 -2.83 -11.51
C ASP A 16 -5.29 -2.39 -12.82
N GLU A 17 -4.57 -1.27 -12.83
CA GLU A 17 -3.86 -0.80 -14.02
C GLU A 17 -2.41 -1.28 -14.00
N SER A 18 -2.08 -2.21 -14.88
CA SER A 18 -0.76 -2.82 -14.90
C SER A 18 0.37 -1.82 -15.17
N SER A 19 0.15 -0.82 -16.01
CA SER A 19 1.16 0.18 -16.31
C SER A 19 1.45 1.08 -15.10
N VAL A 20 0.41 1.49 -14.38
CA VAL A 20 0.54 2.28 -13.16
C VAL A 20 1.22 1.46 -12.07
N ARG A 21 0.77 0.23 -11.90
CA ARG A 21 1.33 -0.70 -10.92
C ARG A 21 2.81 -0.96 -11.18
N GLY A 22 3.19 -1.14 -12.44
CA GLY A 22 4.60 -1.33 -12.81
C GLY A 22 5.46 -0.13 -12.46
N ALA A 23 4.95 1.08 -12.66
CA ALA A 23 5.66 2.30 -12.29
C ALA A 23 5.85 2.39 -10.78
N PHE A 24 4.82 2.09 -10.00
CA PHE A 24 4.94 2.04 -8.54
C PHE A 24 5.97 1.02 -8.08
N ARG A 25 5.94 -0.16 -8.70
CA ARG A 25 6.90 -1.20 -8.37
C ARG A 25 8.33 -0.71 -8.56
N MET A 26 8.60 -0.02 -9.66
CA MET A 26 9.93 0.52 -9.92
C MET A 26 10.36 1.50 -8.84
N MET A 27 9.44 2.37 -8.39
CA MET A 27 9.73 3.31 -7.31
C MET A 27 10.07 2.58 -6.01
N LEU A 28 9.30 1.54 -5.69
CA LEU A 28 9.53 0.77 -4.47
C LEU A 28 10.85 -0.01 -4.53
N GLU A 29 11.20 -0.50 -5.70
CA GLU A 29 12.46 -1.24 -5.88
C GLU A 29 13.69 -0.35 -5.74
N ILE A 30 13.56 0.97 -5.94
CA ILE A 30 14.65 1.90 -5.67
C ILE A 30 15.09 1.81 -4.21
N ASP A 31 14.12 1.65 -3.30
CA ASP A 31 14.40 1.48 -1.87
C ASP A 31 14.57 0.00 -1.49
N GLU A 32 14.85 -0.84 -2.46
CA GLU A 32 15.21 -2.25 -2.27
C GLU A 32 14.09 -3.11 -1.71
N HIS A 33 12.83 -2.68 -1.85
CA HIS A 33 11.69 -3.49 -1.43
C HIS A 33 11.44 -4.64 -2.42
N THR A 34 10.94 -5.74 -1.90
CA THR A 34 10.47 -6.86 -2.71
C THR A 34 8.97 -6.68 -2.92
N VAL A 35 8.53 -6.58 -4.16
CA VAL A 35 7.14 -6.25 -4.49
C VAL A 35 6.44 -7.44 -5.13
N THR A 36 5.29 -7.80 -4.56
CA THR A 36 4.37 -8.76 -5.16
C THR A 36 3.18 -7.97 -5.66
N GLU A 37 2.82 -8.15 -6.93
CA GLU A 37 1.74 -7.40 -7.56
C GLU A 37 0.45 -8.19 -7.57
N ALA A 38 -0.66 -7.49 -7.34
CA ALA A 38 -2.00 -8.05 -7.48
C ALA A 38 -2.85 -7.12 -8.36
N ASN A 39 -3.67 -7.70 -9.23
CA ASN A 39 -4.51 -6.97 -10.18
C ASN A 39 -5.82 -6.48 -9.56
N ASN A 40 -6.24 -7.06 -8.48
CA ASN A 40 -7.52 -6.75 -7.84
C ASN A 40 -7.52 -7.20 -6.38
N GLY A 41 -8.58 -6.83 -5.67
CA GLY A 41 -8.68 -7.14 -4.25
C GLY A 41 -8.78 -8.63 -3.94
N ALA A 42 -9.44 -9.40 -4.78
CA ALA A 42 -9.58 -10.84 -4.55
C ALA A 42 -8.23 -11.55 -4.68
N GLU A 43 -7.46 -11.21 -5.70
CA GLU A 43 -6.11 -11.74 -5.86
C GLU A 43 -5.22 -11.32 -4.70
N ALA A 44 -5.34 -10.06 -4.28
CA ALA A 44 -4.57 -9.53 -3.16
C ALA A 44 -4.84 -10.30 -1.87
N LEU A 45 -6.12 -10.60 -1.59
CA LEU A 45 -6.48 -11.37 -0.40
C LEU A 45 -5.89 -12.78 -0.44
N ASP A 46 -5.96 -13.42 -1.59
CA ASP A 46 -5.39 -14.75 -1.75
C ASP A 46 -3.88 -14.74 -1.50
N LEU A 47 -3.19 -13.78 -2.10
CA LEU A 47 -1.75 -13.63 -1.91
C LEU A 47 -1.41 -13.28 -0.45
N PHE A 48 -2.22 -12.43 0.17
CA PHE A 48 -2.00 -12.03 1.55
C PHE A 48 -2.08 -13.21 2.51
N THR A 49 -3.04 -14.12 2.29
CA THR A 49 -3.20 -15.28 3.16
C THR A 49 -2.12 -16.33 2.97
N LYS A 50 -1.50 -16.38 1.79
CA LYS A 50 -0.50 -17.39 1.45
C LYS A 50 0.94 -16.92 1.68
N GLY A 51 1.16 -15.62 1.72
CA GLY A 51 2.50 -15.05 1.80
C GLY A 51 2.74 -14.32 3.11
N GLN A 52 3.90 -13.70 3.19
CA GLN A 52 4.26 -12.85 4.32
C GLN A 52 4.64 -11.49 3.78
N PHE A 53 3.94 -10.47 4.24
CA PHE A 53 4.17 -9.10 3.80
C PHE A 53 4.34 -8.20 5.01
N ASP A 54 5.10 -7.14 4.82
CA ASP A 54 5.30 -6.12 5.85
C ASP A 54 4.33 -4.97 5.68
N LEU A 55 3.87 -4.74 4.45
CA LEU A 55 3.00 -3.62 4.11
C LEU A 55 2.11 -3.99 2.93
N VAL A 56 0.86 -3.54 2.97
CA VAL A 56 -0.02 -3.57 1.80
C VAL A 56 -0.19 -2.15 1.29
N ILE A 57 0.04 -1.94 0.00
CA ILE A 57 -0.25 -0.67 -0.68
C ILE A 57 -1.35 -0.96 -1.69
N THR A 58 -2.47 -0.26 -1.58
CA THR A 58 -3.60 -0.48 -2.48
C THR A 58 -4.12 0.82 -3.07
N ASP A 59 -4.49 0.78 -4.35
CA ASP A 59 -5.26 1.84 -4.95
C ASP A 59 -6.68 1.80 -4.38
N PHE A 60 -7.36 2.95 -4.33
CA PHE A 60 -8.74 3.02 -3.87
C PHE A 60 -9.71 2.59 -4.98
N GLU A 61 -9.54 3.18 -6.17
CA GLU A 61 -10.46 2.94 -7.30
C GLU A 61 -10.07 1.68 -8.04
N MET A 62 -10.81 0.61 -7.77
CA MET A 62 -10.64 -0.67 -8.46
C MET A 62 -12.01 -1.27 -8.71
N PRO A 63 -12.18 -1.99 -9.85
CA PRO A 63 -13.44 -2.68 -10.09
C PRO A 63 -13.64 -3.83 -9.10
N VAL A 64 -14.87 -4.19 -8.87
CA VAL A 64 -15.30 -5.33 -8.03
C VAL A 64 -15.07 -5.11 -6.55
N MET A 65 -13.84 -4.86 -6.12
CA MET A 65 -13.53 -4.64 -4.72
C MET A 65 -12.66 -3.40 -4.60
N LYS A 66 -13.21 -2.34 -4.01
CA LYS A 66 -12.47 -1.11 -3.79
C LYS A 66 -11.41 -1.29 -2.70
N GLY A 67 -10.42 -0.38 -2.69
CA GLY A 67 -9.32 -0.47 -1.74
C GLY A 67 -9.76 -0.45 -0.28
N ASN A 68 -10.80 0.30 0.05
CA ASN A 68 -11.31 0.34 1.43
C ASN A 68 -11.95 -0.99 1.83
N GLU A 69 -12.63 -1.67 0.91
CA GLU A 69 -13.18 -2.99 1.21
C GLU A 69 -12.05 -4.01 1.40
N LEU A 70 -11.03 -3.96 0.55
CA LEU A 70 -9.85 -4.80 0.70
C LEU A 70 -9.21 -4.59 2.07
N ALA A 71 -9.07 -3.33 2.47
CA ALA A 71 -8.47 -2.98 3.76
C ALA A 71 -9.28 -3.55 4.93
N VAL A 72 -10.62 -3.46 4.87
CA VAL A 72 -11.47 -4.06 5.90
C VAL A 72 -11.20 -5.55 6.03
N ARG A 73 -11.12 -6.25 4.90
CA ARG A 73 -10.90 -7.70 4.90
C ARG A 73 -9.53 -8.09 5.44
N ILE A 74 -8.50 -7.32 5.07
CA ILE A 74 -7.16 -7.55 5.60
C ILE A 74 -7.13 -7.31 7.10
N LYS A 75 -7.76 -6.24 7.58
CA LYS A 75 -7.78 -5.92 9.02
C LYS A 75 -8.54 -6.97 9.83
N ARG A 76 -9.50 -7.66 9.23
CA ARG A 76 -10.15 -8.78 9.90
C ARG A 76 -9.21 -9.96 10.10
N LEU A 77 -8.31 -10.17 9.15
CA LEU A 77 -7.32 -11.25 9.22
C LEU A 77 -6.13 -10.86 10.09
N ALA A 78 -5.71 -9.61 10.01
CA ALA A 78 -4.52 -9.12 10.70
C ALA A 78 -4.73 -7.66 11.11
N PRO A 79 -5.36 -7.42 12.29
CA PRO A 79 -5.77 -6.05 12.69
C PRO A 79 -4.63 -5.04 12.78
N ALA A 80 -3.41 -5.48 13.05
CA ALA A 80 -2.28 -4.58 13.18
C ALA A 80 -1.47 -4.41 11.89
N HIS A 81 -1.88 -5.07 10.80
CA HIS A 81 -1.11 -5.02 9.56
C HIS A 81 -1.21 -3.65 8.90
N PRO A 82 -0.08 -2.99 8.59
CA PRO A 82 -0.13 -1.65 8.00
C PRO A 82 -0.64 -1.68 6.57
N ILE A 83 -1.50 -0.71 6.27
CA ILE A 83 -2.07 -0.54 4.93
C ILE A 83 -1.94 0.92 4.52
N LEU A 84 -1.33 1.15 3.37
CA LEU A 84 -1.24 2.46 2.74
C LEU A 84 -2.17 2.50 1.53
N MET A 85 -3.09 3.45 1.52
CA MET A 85 -4.00 3.64 0.39
C MET A 85 -3.49 4.76 -0.51
N ILE A 86 -3.50 4.52 -1.81
CA ILE A 86 -3.13 5.51 -2.83
C ILE A 86 -4.42 5.93 -3.53
N THR A 87 -4.67 7.23 -3.62
CA THR A 87 -5.91 7.70 -4.25
C THR A 87 -5.78 9.13 -4.77
N ALA A 88 -6.53 9.43 -5.84
CA ALA A 88 -6.71 10.81 -6.30
C ALA A 88 -7.79 11.53 -5.50
N TYR A 89 -8.53 10.82 -4.67
CA TYR A 89 -9.73 11.33 -3.98
C TYR A 89 -9.60 11.35 -2.47
N GLY A 90 -8.38 11.49 -1.95
CA GLY A 90 -8.14 11.41 -0.52
C GLY A 90 -8.98 12.35 0.33
N LYS A 91 -9.22 13.56 -0.16
CA LYS A 91 -10.02 14.55 0.56
C LYS A 91 -11.50 14.17 0.66
N GLU A 92 -11.99 13.41 -0.30
CA GLU A 92 -13.39 13.01 -0.37
C GLU A 92 -13.69 11.76 0.44
N LEU A 93 -12.68 11.00 0.82
CA LEU A 93 -12.86 9.76 1.57
C LEU A 93 -13.23 10.01 3.03
N GLY A 94 -12.90 11.18 3.56
CA GLY A 94 -13.16 11.48 4.97
C GLY A 94 -12.32 10.64 5.91
N ASP A 95 -12.36 10.99 7.18
CA ASP A 95 -11.51 10.33 8.19
C ASP A 95 -12.23 9.17 8.89
N SER A 96 -13.54 9.14 8.84
CA SER A 96 -14.31 8.40 9.85
C SER A 96 -14.52 6.91 9.57
N GLU A 97 -14.28 6.44 8.35
CA GLU A 97 -14.59 5.04 8.02
C GLU A 97 -13.52 4.37 7.21
N ASN A 98 -12.32 4.92 7.24
CA ASN A 98 -11.24 4.41 6.41
C ASN A 98 -10.36 3.48 7.24
N PRO A 99 -10.38 2.18 6.99
CA PRO A 99 -9.63 1.22 7.79
C PRO A 99 -8.14 1.17 7.46
N VAL A 100 -7.64 2.16 6.72
CA VAL A 100 -6.23 2.20 6.35
C VAL A 100 -5.43 3.02 7.35
N ASP A 101 -4.15 2.78 7.39
CA ASP A 101 -3.25 3.45 8.34
C ASP A 101 -2.72 4.77 7.81
N ALA A 102 -2.68 4.93 6.50
CA ALA A 102 -2.30 6.19 5.87
C ALA A 102 -2.86 6.28 4.45
N ILE A 103 -2.99 7.51 3.97
CA ILE A 103 -3.44 7.79 2.61
C ILE A 103 -2.39 8.67 1.94
N LEU A 104 -2.03 8.31 0.71
CA LEU A 104 -1.13 9.11 -0.12
C LEU A 104 -1.88 9.54 -1.37
N ASN A 105 -1.95 10.84 -1.60
CA ASN A 105 -2.69 11.40 -2.73
C ASN A 105 -1.87 11.39 -4.01
N LYS A 106 -2.50 11.05 -5.12
CA LYS A 106 -1.90 11.16 -6.45
C LYS A 106 -2.02 12.61 -6.94
N PRO A 107 -1.02 13.13 -7.63
CA PRO A 107 0.29 12.55 -7.90
C PRO A 107 1.22 12.72 -6.69
N PHE A 108 2.21 11.85 -6.57
CA PHE A 108 3.18 11.93 -5.48
C PHE A 108 4.58 11.68 -6.00
N THR A 109 5.56 12.12 -5.23
CA THR A 109 6.98 11.90 -5.54
C THR A 109 7.49 10.66 -4.84
N LEU A 110 8.65 10.17 -5.28
CA LEU A 110 9.32 9.07 -4.57
C LEU A 110 9.57 9.43 -3.10
N ASP A 111 9.97 10.67 -2.83
CA ASP A 111 10.20 11.12 -1.46
C ASP A 111 8.93 11.03 -0.60
N GLN A 112 7.79 11.44 -1.16
CA GLN A 112 6.52 11.36 -0.44
C GLN A 112 6.13 9.91 -0.17
N LEU A 113 6.34 9.03 -1.14
CA LEU A 113 6.07 7.61 -0.96
C LEU A 113 6.97 7.01 0.12
N SER A 114 8.28 7.31 0.06
CA SER A 114 9.24 6.81 1.04
C SER A 114 8.92 7.28 2.46
N ARG A 115 8.50 8.53 2.61
CA ARG A 115 8.10 9.07 3.91
C ARG A 115 6.84 8.42 4.45
N ALA A 116 5.87 8.16 3.58
CA ALA A 116 4.64 7.48 3.99
C ALA A 116 4.94 6.08 4.51
N ILE A 117 5.82 5.36 3.84
CA ILE A 117 6.24 4.03 4.27
C ILE A 117 6.97 4.10 5.60
N ALA A 118 7.86 5.08 5.76
CA ALA A 118 8.62 5.23 7.00
C ALA A 118 7.75 5.52 8.22
N LYS A 119 6.60 6.16 8.02
CA LYS A 119 5.65 6.41 9.10
C LYS A 119 4.92 5.14 9.53
N LEU A 120 4.75 4.21 8.62
CA LEU A 120 3.99 2.99 8.88
C LEU A 120 4.84 1.84 9.38
N LEU A 121 6.09 1.80 8.97
CA LEU A 121 7.00 0.71 9.31
C LEU A 121 8.12 1.24 10.18
N PRO A 122 8.31 0.67 11.39
CA PRO A 122 9.40 1.12 12.25
C PRO A 122 10.74 0.77 11.63
N ALA A 123 11.72 1.65 11.83
CA ALA A 123 13.07 1.38 11.42
C ALA A 123 13.62 0.22 12.26
N GLU A 124 14.30 -0.71 11.58
CA GLU A 124 14.96 -1.80 12.27
C GLU A 124 16.31 -1.31 12.82
N ASN A 125 16.59 -1.73 14.00
CA ASN A 125 17.88 -1.42 14.65
C ASN A 125 18.92 -2.46 14.29
#